data_5934b196598a9ca0c50ceb2cca90775b
#
_entry.id   5934b196598a9ca0c50ceb2cca90775b
#
_cell.length_a   1.000
_cell.length_b   1.000
_cell.length_c   1.000
_cell.angle_alpha   90.00
_cell.angle_beta   90.00
_cell.angle_gamma   90.00
#
_symmetry.space_group_name_H-M   'P 1'
#
loop_
_entity.id
_entity.type
_entity.pdbx_description
1 polymer ?
#
loop_
_entity_poly.entity_id
_entity_poly.type
_entity_poly.pdbx_seq_one_letter_code
_entity_poly.pdbx_strand_id
1 'polypeptide(L)'
;MRKIRLSQLKGNEILARNIFDDTGRILLSSGTIMDRKYIKLLEEREIYAVFIEDELSKGVVVEDFISDETRQEAKSVVKNTFEKFVDSNDTNIDNIRTSVGSIMDEIMSKKGLLIASSEIRSTSEWLFSHSVNVCALSVIVGNHMGYNVFKLNDFA
;
A
#
# COMPACT_ATOMS: atom_id res chain seq x y z
N MET A 1 3.70 16.40 -0.98
CA MET A 1 4.60 15.32 -1.50
C MET A 1 4.27 14.99 -2.95
N ARG A 2 5.24 14.54 -3.76
CA ARG A 2 5.04 14.06 -5.14
C ARG A 2 5.83 12.79 -5.42
N LYS A 3 5.32 11.96 -6.35
CA LYS A 3 6.00 10.73 -6.80
C LYS A 3 7.05 11.06 -7.86
N ILE A 4 8.26 10.51 -7.71
CA ILE A 4 9.38 10.70 -8.63
C ILE A 4 10.09 9.37 -8.90
N ARG A 5 10.63 9.18 -10.10
CA ARG A 5 11.45 8.00 -10.42
C ARG A 5 12.82 8.12 -9.75
N LEU A 6 13.40 7.00 -9.31
CA LEU A 6 14.75 6.98 -8.72
C LEU A 6 15.80 7.59 -9.66
N SER A 7 15.69 7.33 -10.96
CA SER A 7 16.60 7.88 -11.98
C SER A 7 16.58 9.42 -12.12
N GLN A 8 15.59 10.08 -11.54
CA GLN A 8 15.44 11.54 -11.55
C GLN A 8 15.88 12.20 -10.23
N LEU A 9 16.23 11.40 -9.21
CA LEU A 9 16.75 11.91 -7.95
C LEU A 9 18.16 12.47 -8.12
N LYS A 10 18.43 13.59 -7.45
CA LYS A 10 19.74 14.27 -7.46
C LYS A 10 20.61 13.89 -6.26
N GLY A 11 19.99 13.26 -5.24
CA GLY A 11 20.68 12.76 -4.05
C GLY A 11 20.64 13.70 -2.85
N ASN A 12 19.67 14.60 -2.80
CA ASN A 12 19.43 15.52 -1.67
C ASN A 12 17.95 15.70 -1.34
N GLU A 13 17.08 14.94 -1.99
CA GLU A 13 15.65 14.98 -1.76
C GLU A 13 15.30 14.31 -0.42
N ILE A 14 14.22 14.77 0.19
CA ILE A 14 13.70 14.21 1.44
C ILE A 14 12.59 13.22 1.10
N LEU A 15 12.70 12.00 1.62
CA LEU A 15 11.68 10.98 1.47
C LEU A 15 10.40 11.40 2.21
N ALA A 16 9.26 11.42 1.52
CA ALA A 16 7.99 11.87 2.08
C ALA A 16 7.16 10.75 2.73
N ARG A 17 7.41 9.48 2.37
CA ARG A 17 6.69 8.31 2.91
C ARG A 17 7.67 7.20 3.26
N ASN A 18 7.30 6.37 4.24
CA ASN A 18 8.05 5.16 4.56
C ASN A 18 8.09 4.22 3.34
N ILE A 19 9.21 3.55 3.18
CA ILE A 19 9.38 2.44 2.24
C ILE A 19 9.51 1.18 3.08
N PHE A 20 8.74 0.16 2.72
CA PHE A 20 8.72 -1.12 3.41
C PHE A 20 9.44 -2.18 2.56
N ASP A 21 10.04 -3.15 3.25
CA ASP A 21 10.56 -4.36 2.61
C ASP A 21 9.45 -5.39 2.38
N ASP A 22 9.81 -6.53 1.78
CA ASP A 22 8.88 -7.63 1.45
C ASP A 22 8.26 -8.30 2.70
N THR A 23 8.80 -8.01 3.89
CA THR A 23 8.29 -8.52 5.17
C THR A 23 7.40 -7.51 5.89
N GLY A 24 7.16 -6.33 5.31
CA GLY A 24 6.40 -5.23 5.91
C GLY A 24 7.18 -4.40 6.93
N ARG A 25 8.51 -4.57 7.04
CA ARG A 25 9.35 -3.75 7.91
C ARG A 25 9.76 -2.48 7.18
N ILE A 26 9.93 -1.39 7.94
CA ILE A 26 10.40 -0.14 7.38
C ILE A 26 11.86 -0.31 6.91
N LEU A 27 12.06 -0.20 5.60
CA LEU A 27 13.36 -0.19 4.95
C LEU A 27 14.01 1.20 5.02
N LEU A 28 13.23 2.24 4.72
CA LEU A 28 13.62 3.65 4.85
C LEU A 28 12.43 4.45 5.42
N SER A 29 12.70 5.26 6.42
CA SER A 29 11.68 6.12 7.05
C SER A 29 11.47 7.41 6.25
N SER A 30 10.26 7.96 6.32
CA SER A 30 10.01 9.34 5.89
C SER A 30 10.95 10.30 6.60
N GLY A 31 11.33 11.40 5.95
CA GLY A 31 12.34 12.33 6.44
C GLY A 31 13.79 11.94 6.12
N THR A 32 14.04 10.74 5.59
CA THR A 32 15.38 10.32 5.17
C THR A 32 15.82 11.15 3.96
N ILE A 33 17.03 11.70 4.01
CA ILE A 33 17.66 12.37 2.86
C ILE A 33 18.16 11.29 1.91
N MET A 34 17.65 11.31 0.69
CA MET A 34 18.02 10.36 -0.35
C MET A 34 19.42 10.64 -0.87
N ASP A 35 20.35 9.74 -0.62
CA ASP A 35 21.69 9.75 -1.17
C ASP A 35 21.87 8.63 -2.20
N ARG A 36 23.01 8.60 -2.88
CA ARG A 36 23.35 7.60 -3.90
C ARG A 36 23.33 6.17 -3.35
N LYS A 37 23.63 5.98 -2.06
CA LYS A 37 23.64 4.67 -1.41
C LYS A 37 22.20 4.14 -1.26
N TYR A 38 21.27 5.00 -0.83
CA TYR A 38 19.87 4.62 -0.69
C TYR A 38 19.20 4.43 -2.06
N ILE A 39 19.52 5.26 -3.05
CA ILE A 39 19.03 5.08 -4.41
C ILE A 39 19.42 3.69 -4.94
N LYS A 40 20.71 3.32 -4.81
CA LYS A 40 21.19 1.99 -5.23
C LYS A 40 20.53 0.85 -4.47
N LEU A 41 20.33 0.98 -3.13
CA LEU A 41 19.64 0.00 -2.31
C LEU A 41 18.21 -0.25 -2.81
N LEU A 42 17.49 0.81 -3.20
CA LEU A 42 16.12 0.70 -3.71
C LEU A 42 16.08 0.08 -5.12
N GLU A 43 17.05 0.41 -5.99
CA GLU A 43 17.18 -0.20 -7.31
C GLU A 43 17.42 -1.73 -7.21
N GLU A 44 18.30 -2.15 -6.30
CA GLU A 44 18.58 -3.57 -6.02
C GLU A 44 17.35 -4.33 -5.50
N ARG A 45 16.36 -3.60 -4.96
CA ARG A 45 15.08 -4.15 -4.50
C ARG A 45 13.93 -3.93 -5.48
N GLU A 46 14.24 -3.60 -6.72
CA GLU A 46 13.26 -3.35 -7.79
C GLU A 46 12.21 -2.28 -7.47
N ILE A 47 12.57 -1.31 -6.62
CA ILE A 47 11.77 -0.13 -6.33
C ILE A 47 12.25 0.99 -7.24
N TYR A 48 11.42 1.47 -8.16
CA TYR A 48 11.83 2.43 -9.20
C TYR A 48 11.31 3.84 -9.01
N ALA A 49 10.45 4.07 -8.02
CA ALA A 49 9.90 5.39 -7.72
C ALA A 49 9.64 5.56 -6.23
N VAL A 50 9.74 6.79 -5.74
CA VAL A 50 9.51 7.15 -4.33
C VAL A 50 8.68 8.42 -4.24
N PHE A 51 8.13 8.71 -3.05
CA PHE A 51 7.53 9.99 -2.74
C PHE A 51 8.55 10.88 -2.05
N ILE A 52 8.71 12.10 -2.56
CA ILE A 52 9.61 13.11 -1.98
C ILE A 52 8.81 14.33 -1.53
N GLU A 53 9.40 15.07 -0.58
CA GLU A 53 9.01 16.44 -0.26
C GLU A 53 9.89 17.41 -1.02
N ASP A 54 9.26 18.37 -1.68
CA ASP A 54 9.93 19.49 -2.32
C ASP A 54 9.05 20.75 -2.23
N GLU A 55 9.62 21.89 -2.65
CA GLU A 55 8.91 23.16 -2.60
C GLU A 55 7.65 23.17 -3.49
N LEU A 56 7.64 22.42 -4.59
CA LEU A 56 6.51 22.34 -5.53
C LEU A 56 5.33 21.57 -4.95
N SER A 57 5.57 20.65 -4.01
CA SER A 57 4.56 19.82 -3.37
C SER A 57 4.31 20.17 -1.91
N LYS A 58 4.87 21.30 -1.44
CA LYS A 58 4.71 21.75 -0.05
C LYS A 58 3.25 21.98 0.29
N GLY A 59 2.80 21.33 1.36
CA GLY A 59 1.40 21.41 1.84
C GLY A 59 0.42 20.50 1.10
N VAL A 60 0.84 19.77 0.06
CA VAL A 60 0.01 18.74 -0.57
C VAL A 60 0.11 17.47 0.24
N VAL A 61 -0.94 17.15 0.99
CA VAL A 61 -1.10 15.85 1.66
C VAL A 61 -1.91 14.96 0.71
N VAL A 62 -1.30 13.85 0.27
CA VAL A 62 -2.03 12.82 -0.47
C VAL A 62 -2.49 11.80 0.56
N GLU A 63 -3.76 11.90 0.95
CA GLU A 63 -4.39 10.88 1.78
C GLU A 63 -4.70 9.66 0.92
N ASP A 64 -4.22 8.51 1.37
CA ASP A 64 -4.58 7.23 0.77
C ASP A 64 -5.89 6.72 1.38
N PHE A 65 -6.62 5.86 0.64
CA PHE A 65 -7.88 5.30 1.12
C PHE A 65 -7.68 4.32 2.29
N ILE A 66 -6.52 3.68 2.40
CA ILE A 66 -6.08 2.91 3.57
C ILE A 66 -4.67 3.34 3.98
N SER A 67 -4.35 3.19 5.27
CA SER A 67 -3.02 3.47 5.80
C SER A 67 -1.97 2.50 5.23
N ASP A 68 -0.70 2.89 5.31
CA ASP A 68 0.39 2.02 4.91
C ASP A 68 0.44 0.76 5.79
N GLU A 69 0.12 0.88 7.07
CA GLU A 69 0.05 -0.21 8.04
C GLU A 69 -1.01 -1.25 7.65
N THR A 70 -2.26 -0.82 7.46
CA THR A 70 -3.36 -1.71 7.02
C THR A 70 -3.03 -2.39 5.69
N ARG A 71 -2.42 -1.65 4.77
CA ARG A 71 -1.99 -2.17 3.47
C ARG A 71 -0.94 -3.28 3.60
N GLN A 72 0.11 -3.07 4.42
CA GLN A 72 1.18 -4.05 4.60
C GLN A 72 0.68 -5.29 5.35
N GLU A 73 -0.17 -5.12 6.37
CA GLU A 73 -0.79 -6.23 7.07
C GLU A 73 -1.63 -7.08 6.12
N ALA A 74 -2.52 -6.47 5.34
CA ALA A 74 -3.35 -7.17 4.37
C ALA A 74 -2.52 -7.91 3.31
N LYS A 75 -1.46 -7.29 2.77
CA LYS A 75 -0.53 -7.95 1.84
C LYS A 75 0.11 -9.19 2.47
N SER A 76 0.61 -9.06 3.69
CA SER A 76 1.22 -10.17 4.43
C SER A 76 0.24 -11.32 4.65
N VAL A 77 -1.00 -11.01 5.01
CA VAL A 77 -2.05 -12.02 5.20
C VAL A 77 -2.36 -12.76 3.90
N VAL A 78 -2.54 -12.03 2.79
CA VAL A 78 -2.82 -12.65 1.47
C VAL A 78 -1.65 -13.53 1.05
N LYS A 79 -0.40 -13.05 1.17
CA LYS A 79 0.80 -13.80 0.84
C LYS A 79 0.92 -15.09 1.66
N ASN A 80 0.82 -14.98 2.98
CA ASN A 80 0.94 -16.14 3.89
C ASN A 80 -0.18 -17.16 3.66
N THR A 81 -1.40 -16.72 3.37
CA THR A 81 -2.52 -17.62 3.06
C THR A 81 -2.28 -18.35 1.74
N PHE A 82 -1.78 -17.64 0.73
CA PHE A 82 -1.43 -18.24 -0.56
C PHE A 82 -0.31 -19.26 -0.43
N GLU A 83 0.77 -18.94 0.31
CA GLU A 83 1.88 -19.88 0.57
C GLU A 83 1.39 -21.15 1.29
N LYS A 84 0.56 -21.02 2.34
CA LYS A 84 -0.05 -22.17 3.03
C LYS A 84 -0.93 -23.00 2.10
N PHE A 85 -1.71 -22.37 1.23
CA PHE A 85 -2.51 -23.09 0.24
C PHE A 85 -1.63 -23.91 -0.70
N VAL A 86 -0.53 -23.37 -1.18
CA VAL A 86 0.40 -24.05 -2.09
C VAL A 86 1.10 -25.21 -1.38
N ASP A 87 1.57 -24.99 -0.13
CA ASP A 87 2.41 -25.95 0.59
C ASP A 87 1.59 -27.09 1.23
N SER A 88 0.43 -26.80 1.77
CA SER A 88 -0.37 -27.73 2.58
C SER A 88 -1.82 -27.90 2.14
N ASN A 89 -2.23 -27.26 1.04
CA ASN A 89 -3.62 -27.22 0.56
C ASN A 89 -4.60 -26.70 1.65
N ASP A 90 -4.13 -25.85 2.56
CA ASP A 90 -4.94 -25.21 3.59
C ASP A 90 -5.80 -24.11 2.95
N THR A 91 -7.12 -24.28 3.04
CA THR A 91 -8.11 -23.35 2.47
C THR A 91 -8.72 -22.41 3.52
N ASN A 92 -8.12 -22.29 4.70
CA ASN A 92 -8.61 -21.39 5.72
C ASN A 92 -8.40 -19.92 5.33
N ILE A 93 -9.49 -19.20 5.09
CA ILE A 93 -9.52 -17.79 4.67
C ILE A 93 -9.96 -16.84 5.79
N ASP A 94 -10.02 -17.27 7.04
CA ASP A 94 -10.54 -16.44 8.14
C ASP A 94 -9.66 -15.20 8.37
N ASN A 95 -8.35 -15.32 8.20
CA ASN A 95 -7.44 -14.19 8.28
C ASN A 95 -7.66 -13.17 7.14
N ILE A 96 -8.00 -13.64 5.93
CA ILE A 96 -8.35 -12.75 4.80
C ILE A 96 -9.64 -11.99 5.13
N ARG A 97 -10.67 -12.67 5.66
CA ARG A 97 -11.92 -12.02 6.09
C ARG A 97 -11.68 -10.95 7.15
N THR A 98 -10.80 -11.23 8.11
CA THR A 98 -10.41 -10.25 9.13
C THR A 98 -9.75 -9.02 8.49
N SER A 99 -8.82 -9.22 7.55
CA SER A 99 -8.17 -8.12 6.84
C SER A 99 -9.14 -7.30 5.98
N VAL A 100 -10.11 -7.94 5.33
CA VAL A 100 -11.19 -7.25 4.60
C VAL A 100 -11.99 -6.36 5.57
N GLY A 101 -12.33 -6.86 6.77
CA GLY A 101 -12.98 -6.09 7.82
C GLY A 101 -12.19 -4.84 8.20
N SER A 102 -10.89 -4.96 8.45
CA SER A 102 -10.02 -3.83 8.78
C SER A 102 -9.97 -2.78 7.66
N ILE A 103 -9.87 -3.22 6.40
CA ILE A 103 -9.91 -2.33 5.23
C ILE A 103 -11.26 -1.59 5.15
N MET A 104 -12.38 -2.31 5.36
CA MET A 104 -13.72 -1.73 5.35
C MET A 104 -13.87 -0.67 6.45
N ASP A 105 -13.49 -0.99 7.69
CA ASP A 105 -13.62 -0.08 8.83
C ASP A 105 -12.81 1.20 8.60
N GLU A 106 -11.60 1.10 8.07
CA GLU A 106 -10.78 2.26 7.77
C GLU A 106 -11.39 3.12 6.66
N ILE A 107 -11.85 2.52 5.55
CA ILE A 107 -12.49 3.25 4.44
C ILE A 107 -13.77 3.94 4.91
N MET A 108 -14.61 3.24 5.68
CA MET A 108 -15.89 3.80 6.15
C MET A 108 -15.71 4.89 7.21
N SER A 109 -14.59 4.91 7.94
CA SER A 109 -14.28 5.97 8.90
C SER A 109 -13.88 7.30 8.24
N LYS A 110 -13.39 7.27 6.99
CA LYS A 110 -12.92 8.44 6.25
C LYS A 110 -14.06 9.09 5.48
N LYS A 111 -14.32 10.38 5.73
CA LYS A 111 -15.33 11.16 5.01
C LYS A 111 -14.70 11.86 3.80
N GLY A 112 -15.29 11.67 2.61
CA GLY A 112 -14.93 12.46 1.41
C GLY A 112 -13.67 11.98 0.68
N LEU A 113 -13.50 10.67 0.53
CA LEU A 113 -12.35 10.08 -0.17
C LEU A 113 -12.23 10.56 -1.62
N LEU A 114 -11.15 11.32 -1.87
CA LEU A 114 -10.57 11.41 -3.21
C LEU A 114 -9.73 10.13 -3.41
N ILE A 115 -10.08 9.37 -4.46
CA ILE A 115 -9.38 8.11 -4.77
C ILE A 115 -7.97 8.45 -5.27
N ALA A 116 -6.99 8.42 -4.39
CA ALA A 116 -5.59 8.49 -4.75
C ALA A 116 -4.91 7.18 -4.35
N SER A 117 -4.78 6.25 -5.29
CA SER A 117 -3.92 5.08 -5.09
C SER A 117 -2.48 5.46 -5.37
N SER A 118 -1.71 5.69 -4.32
CA SER A 118 -0.33 6.19 -4.40
C SER A 118 0.71 5.17 -3.90
N GLU A 119 0.51 3.90 -4.20
CA GLU A 119 1.42 2.85 -3.73
C GLU A 119 2.78 2.84 -4.45
N ILE A 120 3.85 2.65 -3.68
CA ILE A 120 5.18 2.29 -4.17
C ILE A 120 5.27 0.76 -4.15
N ARG A 121 5.56 0.16 -5.31
CA ARG A 121 5.58 -1.30 -5.46
C ARG A 121 6.95 -1.79 -5.86
N SER A 122 7.35 -2.94 -5.30
CA SER A 122 8.33 -3.81 -5.93
C SER A 122 7.63 -4.71 -6.97
N THR A 123 8.37 -5.13 -7.99
CA THR A 123 7.83 -5.99 -9.06
C THR A 123 7.44 -7.37 -8.54
N SER A 124 8.17 -7.89 -7.55
CA SER A 124 7.98 -9.22 -6.97
C SER A 124 6.68 -9.37 -6.16
N GLU A 125 6.13 -8.28 -5.62
CA GLU A 125 4.91 -8.29 -4.78
C GLU A 125 3.66 -7.76 -5.48
N TRP A 126 3.72 -7.60 -6.79
CA TRP A 126 2.64 -6.99 -7.55
C TRP A 126 1.29 -7.68 -7.32
N LEU A 127 1.27 -9.02 -7.30
CA LEU A 127 0.02 -9.79 -7.16
C LEU A 127 -0.70 -9.50 -5.84
N PHE A 128 0.03 -9.52 -4.73
CA PHE A 128 -0.56 -9.30 -3.40
C PHE A 128 -1.01 -7.85 -3.21
N SER A 129 -0.20 -6.90 -3.67
CA SER A 129 -0.58 -5.48 -3.70
C SER A 129 -1.80 -5.23 -4.57
N HIS A 130 -1.90 -5.89 -5.73
CA HIS A 130 -3.05 -5.80 -6.62
C HIS A 130 -4.32 -6.31 -5.92
N SER A 131 -4.26 -7.47 -5.26
CA SER A 131 -5.39 -8.04 -4.53
C SER A 131 -5.93 -7.10 -3.45
N VAL A 132 -5.04 -6.51 -2.64
CA VAL A 132 -5.44 -5.54 -1.60
C VAL A 132 -6.07 -4.28 -2.22
N ASN A 133 -5.52 -3.77 -3.33
CA ASN A 133 -6.09 -2.61 -4.01
C ASN A 133 -7.46 -2.90 -4.63
N VAL A 134 -7.64 -4.08 -5.22
CA VAL A 134 -8.94 -4.50 -5.77
C VAL A 134 -9.98 -4.57 -4.65
N CYS A 135 -9.65 -5.20 -3.52
CA CYS A 135 -10.52 -5.25 -2.34
C CYS A 135 -10.93 -3.83 -1.91
N ALA A 136 -9.95 -2.94 -1.66
CA ALA A 136 -10.24 -1.59 -1.19
C ALA A 136 -11.08 -0.77 -2.20
N LEU A 137 -10.79 -0.87 -3.50
CA LEU A 137 -11.59 -0.22 -4.54
C LEU A 137 -13.00 -0.79 -4.61
N SER A 138 -13.18 -2.10 -4.44
CA SER A 138 -14.49 -2.74 -4.37
C SER A 138 -15.32 -2.19 -3.21
N VAL A 139 -14.71 -2.07 -2.02
CA VAL A 139 -15.36 -1.47 -0.85
C VAL A 139 -15.80 -0.03 -1.13
N ILE A 140 -14.92 0.79 -1.72
CA ILE A 140 -15.24 2.19 -2.05
C ILE A 140 -16.42 2.27 -3.02
N VAL A 141 -16.39 1.49 -4.10
CA VAL A 141 -17.45 1.46 -5.11
C VAL A 141 -18.76 0.96 -4.50
N GLY A 142 -18.71 -0.16 -3.79
CA GLY A 142 -19.90 -0.72 -3.14
C GLY A 142 -20.54 0.22 -2.12
N ASN A 143 -19.71 0.95 -1.33
CA ASN A 143 -20.19 1.96 -0.40
C ASN A 143 -20.89 3.12 -1.13
N HIS A 144 -20.34 3.59 -2.25
CA HIS A 144 -20.97 4.61 -3.10
C HIS A 144 -22.27 4.12 -3.74
N MET A 145 -22.40 2.81 -4.01
CA MET A 145 -23.64 2.19 -4.49
C MET A 145 -24.67 1.99 -3.38
N GLY A 146 -24.38 2.35 -2.14
CA GLY A 146 -25.28 2.20 -0.98
C GLY A 146 -25.39 0.76 -0.48
N TYR A 147 -24.38 -0.09 -0.69
CA TYR A 147 -24.39 -1.43 -0.13
C TYR A 147 -24.24 -1.38 1.38
N ASN A 148 -25.00 -2.25 2.08
CA ASN A 148 -24.83 -2.42 3.52
C ASN A 148 -23.54 -3.22 3.84
N VAL A 149 -23.15 -3.24 5.12
CA VAL A 149 -21.91 -3.86 5.59
C VAL A 149 -21.81 -5.35 5.19
N PHE A 150 -22.92 -6.10 5.27
CA PHE A 150 -22.91 -7.52 4.88
C PHE A 150 -22.61 -7.70 3.40
N LYS A 151 -23.26 -6.93 2.53
CA LYS A 151 -23.05 -6.98 1.09
C LYS A 151 -21.67 -6.46 0.69
N LEU A 152 -21.12 -5.47 1.42
CA LEU A 152 -19.74 -5.00 1.20
C LEU A 152 -18.73 -6.10 1.52
N ASN A 153 -18.92 -6.84 2.59
CA ASN A 153 -18.04 -7.94 3.00
C ASN A 153 -18.03 -9.08 1.95
N ASP A 154 -19.18 -9.38 1.34
CA ASP A 154 -19.27 -10.39 0.27
C ASP A 154 -18.69 -9.89 -1.06
N PHE A 155 -18.65 -8.57 -1.26
CA PHE A 155 -18.23 -7.94 -2.51
C PHE A 155 -16.72 -7.63 -2.54
N ALA A 156 -16.09 -7.45 -1.38
CA ALA A 156 -14.68 -7.13 -1.24
C ALA A 156 -13.78 -8.38 -1.32
#